data_f3b9a165c9dc5e17067648ec340dbe53
#
_entry.id   f3b9a165c9dc5e17067648ec340dbe53
#
_cell.length_a   1.000
_cell.length_b   1.000
_cell.length_c   1.000
_cell.angle_alpha   90.00
_cell.angle_beta   90.00
_cell.angle_gamma   90.00
#
_symmetry.space_group_name_H-M   'P 1'
#
loop_
_entity.id
_entity.type
_entity.pdbx_description
1 polymer ?
#
loop_
_entity_poly.entity_id
_entity_poly.type
_entity_poly.pdbx_seq_one_letter_code
_entity_poly.pdbx_strand_id
1 'polypeptide(L)'
;MKPDGLLCHDIVTEKMQPKLSYNKRKNYEKWKKEIKEKFIELTGLDEIALNACEPELEIEKEEQKDGYREIKFSFYSEVGAVVTCYLLLPDLKKEKYPVVITLQGHSTGYHNSVGIVKYKEDEIYQPRGQFAIQSVKEGYATLAIEQRGMGERSAQNGDFRRVHLGERGGCYYEAVTGFLLGRTLIGERCWDISRAIDVLSNFAECDTDKIVITGNSGGGTASYYAACYDERIKVCMPSSAFCPYKESILRFYHCSCNYIPHAYKYFDMQDLACLIAPRKLCIMTGELDPSFLVSGVQRGYETVKEVYKKVGAEENSKLIVTHKGHWWNVDVVWPELKRIMKELNW
;
A
#
# COMPACT_ATOMS: atom_id res chain seq x y z
N MET A 1 32.88 -24.84 13.94
CA MET A 1 31.95 -23.96 13.22
C MET A 1 30.56 -24.13 13.84
N LYS A 2 29.87 -23.03 14.14
CA LYS A 2 28.45 -23.09 14.55
C LYS A 2 27.59 -22.95 13.29
N PRO A 3 26.58 -23.79 13.08
CA PRO A 3 25.67 -23.64 11.96
C PRO A 3 24.85 -22.35 12.13
N ASP A 4 24.75 -21.56 11.05
CA ASP A 4 23.90 -20.38 10.95
C ASP A 4 23.16 -20.46 9.60
N GLY A 5 21.86 -20.54 9.64
CA GLY A 5 21.03 -20.77 8.46
C GLY A 5 20.96 -19.58 7.49
N LEU A 6 21.31 -18.36 7.94
CA LEU A 6 21.20 -17.13 7.16
C LEU A 6 22.54 -16.48 6.82
N LEU A 7 23.64 -16.88 7.44
CA LEU A 7 24.94 -16.24 7.26
C LEU A 7 25.37 -16.12 5.77
N CYS A 8 25.06 -17.11 4.96
CA CYS A 8 25.36 -17.04 3.52
C CYS A 8 24.51 -15.97 2.81
N HIS A 9 23.27 -15.77 3.22
CA HIS A 9 22.40 -14.70 2.69
C HIS A 9 22.91 -13.32 3.09
N ASP A 10 23.35 -13.15 4.33
CA ASP A 10 23.94 -11.90 4.82
C ASP A 10 25.19 -11.54 4.02
N ILE A 11 26.10 -12.50 3.79
CA ILE A 11 27.31 -12.30 2.99
C ILE A 11 26.97 -11.90 1.54
N VAL A 12 25.97 -12.53 0.94
CA VAL A 12 25.52 -12.19 -0.42
C VAL A 12 24.90 -10.80 -0.44
N THR A 13 24.05 -10.49 0.53
CA THR A 13 23.37 -9.19 0.66
C THR A 13 24.38 -8.05 0.80
N GLU A 14 25.44 -8.23 1.62
CA GLU A 14 26.47 -7.21 1.80
C GLU A 14 27.26 -6.90 0.52
N LYS A 15 27.47 -7.91 -0.33
CA LYS A 15 28.19 -7.77 -1.60
C LYS A 15 27.32 -7.30 -2.75
N MET A 16 25.99 -7.46 -2.65
CA MET A 16 25.07 -7.16 -3.73
C MET A 16 24.80 -5.66 -3.84
N GLN A 17 24.82 -5.17 -5.09
CA GLN A 17 24.41 -3.83 -5.46
C GLN A 17 23.29 -3.97 -6.51
N PRO A 18 22.10 -3.40 -6.29
CA PRO A 18 21.01 -3.48 -7.25
C PRO A 18 21.39 -2.83 -8.59
N LYS A 19 21.12 -3.51 -9.70
CA LYS A 19 21.55 -3.09 -11.05
C LYS A 19 20.93 -1.77 -11.51
N LEU A 20 19.71 -1.49 -11.05
CA LEU A 20 18.92 -0.31 -11.39
C LEU A 20 18.90 0.72 -10.26
N SER A 21 19.77 0.61 -9.24
CA SER A 21 19.91 1.67 -8.23
C SER A 21 20.06 3.03 -8.88
N TYR A 22 19.35 4.02 -8.33
CA TYR A 22 19.42 5.38 -8.80
C TYR A 22 20.85 5.91 -8.73
N ASN A 23 21.21 6.62 -9.77
CA ASN A 23 22.49 7.36 -9.83
C ASN A 23 22.23 8.69 -10.54
N LYS A 24 22.62 9.79 -9.89
CA LYS A 24 22.43 11.16 -10.41
C LYS A 24 22.98 11.43 -11.81
N ARG A 25 23.96 10.62 -12.27
CA ARG A 25 24.53 10.71 -13.63
C ARG A 25 23.63 10.10 -14.69
N LYS A 26 22.64 9.25 -14.31
CA LYS A 26 21.71 8.64 -15.25
C LYS A 26 20.71 9.68 -15.78
N ASN A 27 20.26 9.48 -17.00
CA ASN A 27 19.08 10.15 -17.51
C ASN A 27 17.88 9.64 -16.71
N TYR A 28 17.17 10.52 -16.01
CA TYR A 28 16.11 10.17 -15.10
C TYR A 28 14.94 9.48 -15.81
N GLU A 29 14.46 10.02 -16.94
CA GLU A 29 13.30 9.47 -17.64
C GLU A 29 13.58 8.06 -18.19
N LYS A 30 14.77 7.86 -18.76
CA LYS A 30 15.18 6.52 -19.23
C LYS A 30 15.27 5.54 -18.07
N TRP A 31 15.90 5.94 -16.98
CA TRP A 31 16.04 5.11 -15.77
C TRP A 31 14.67 4.81 -15.13
N LYS A 32 13.77 5.82 -15.05
CA LYS A 32 12.41 5.67 -14.53
C LYS A 32 11.62 4.63 -15.32
N LYS A 33 11.74 4.65 -16.64
CA LYS A 33 11.12 3.65 -17.52
C LYS A 33 11.68 2.25 -17.26
N GLU A 34 12.99 2.09 -17.22
CA GLU A 34 13.66 0.79 -17.01
C GLU A 34 13.27 0.16 -15.66
N ILE A 35 13.25 0.95 -14.60
CA ILE A 35 12.90 0.44 -13.26
C ILE A 35 11.40 0.14 -13.16
N LYS A 36 10.53 0.93 -13.79
CA LYS A 36 9.08 0.69 -13.81
C LYS A 36 8.75 -0.62 -14.56
N GLU A 37 9.37 -0.83 -15.73
CA GLU A 37 9.22 -2.07 -16.49
C GLU A 37 9.69 -3.28 -15.66
N LYS A 38 10.84 -3.18 -15.00
CA LYS A 38 11.35 -4.24 -14.14
C LYS A 38 10.49 -4.48 -12.90
N PHE A 39 9.90 -3.45 -12.32
CA PHE A 39 8.95 -3.56 -11.22
C PHE A 39 7.69 -4.32 -11.66
N ILE A 40 7.11 -3.98 -12.81
CA ILE A 40 5.93 -4.65 -13.39
C ILE A 40 6.24 -6.13 -13.63
N GLU A 41 7.35 -6.44 -14.28
CA GLU A 41 7.81 -7.81 -14.55
C GLU A 41 7.97 -8.63 -13.25
N LEU A 42 8.71 -8.11 -12.26
CA LEU A 42 9.00 -8.87 -11.05
C LEU A 42 7.80 -9.02 -10.11
N THR A 43 6.82 -8.14 -10.20
CA THR A 43 5.57 -8.25 -9.44
C THR A 43 4.52 -9.11 -10.14
N GLY A 44 4.72 -9.42 -11.43
CA GLY A 44 3.78 -10.17 -12.26
C GLY A 44 2.55 -9.35 -12.67
N LEU A 45 2.64 -8.01 -12.62
CA LEU A 45 1.52 -7.13 -12.98
C LEU A 45 1.13 -7.24 -14.46
N ASP A 46 2.06 -7.53 -15.33
CA ASP A 46 1.84 -7.84 -16.75
C ASP A 46 1.03 -9.13 -16.92
N GLU A 47 1.40 -10.19 -16.23
CA GLU A 47 0.66 -11.47 -16.23
C GLU A 47 -0.74 -11.34 -15.61
N ILE A 48 -0.88 -10.56 -14.53
CA ILE A 48 -2.17 -10.30 -13.90
C ILE A 48 -3.10 -9.55 -14.88
N ALA A 49 -2.57 -8.58 -15.60
CA ALA A 49 -3.33 -7.79 -16.58
C ALA A 49 -3.92 -8.64 -17.73
N LEU A 50 -3.31 -9.78 -18.07
CA LEU A 50 -3.85 -10.70 -19.08
C LEU A 50 -5.17 -11.36 -18.66
N ASN A 51 -5.43 -11.43 -17.35
CA ASN A 51 -6.67 -11.97 -16.78
C ASN A 51 -7.71 -10.88 -16.45
N ALA A 52 -7.47 -9.63 -16.86
CA ALA A 52 -8.43 -8.54 -16.63
C ALA A 52 -9.81 -8.87 -17.20
N CYS A 53 -10.85 -8.45 -16.50
CA CYS A 53 -12.25 -8.63 -16.91
C CYS A 53 -13.06 -7.37 -16.60
N GLU A 54 -14.30 -7.34 -17.06
CA GLU A 54 -15.24 -6.31 -16.63
C GLU A 54 -15.44 -6.41 -15.11
N PRO A 55 -15.51 -5.27 -14.40
CA PRO A 55 -15.56 -5.26 -12.94
C PRO A 55 -16.84 -5.88 -12.35
N GLU A 56 -17.95 -5.83 -13.07
CA GLU A 56 -19.26 -6.35 -12.61
C GLU A 56 -19.59 -5.86 -11.19
N LEU A 57 -19.68 -4.52 -11.02
CA LEU A 57 -19.93 -3.88 -9.71
C LEU A 57 -21.24 -4.37 -9.11
N GLU A 58 -21.21 -4.89 -7.88
CA GLU A 58 -22.35 -5.28 -7.08
C GLU A 58 -22.40 -4.48 -5.78
N ILE A 59 -23.49 -3.74 -5.55
CA ILE A 59 -23.77 -3.06 -4.28
C ILE A 59 -24.41 -4.07 -3.33
N GLU A 60 -23.69 -4.44 -2.27
CA GLU A 60 -24.18 -5.38 -1.27
C GLU A 60 -25.08 -4.72 -0.24
N LYS A 61 -24.74 -3.48 0.15
CA LYS A 61 -25.44 -2.73 1.21
C LYS A 61 -25.17 -1.25 1.10
N GLU A 62 -26.18 -0.44 1.42
CA GLU A 62 -26.06 0.99 1.58
C GLU A 62 -26.77 1.42 2.86
N GLU A 63 -26.09 2.21 3.71
CA GLU A 63 -26.63 2.69 4.98
C GLU A 63 -26.25 4.13 5.25
N GLN A 64 -27.22 4.90 5.77
CA GLN A 64 -26.94 6.21 6.32
C GLN A 64 -26.40 6.06 7.74
N LYS A 65 -25.26 6.66 7.99
CA LYS A 65 -24.61 6.76 9.30
C LYS A 65 -24.61 8.21 9.78
N ASP A 66 -24.11 8.43 10.99
CA ASP A 66 -23.98 9.78 11.52
C ASP A 66 -22.85 10.54 10.79
N GLY A 67 -23.27 11.48 9.92
CA GLY A 67 -22.41 12.36 9.13
C GLY A 67 -21.83 11.78 7.84
N TYR A 68 -22.21 10.56 7.44
CA TYR A 68 -21.77 9.97 6.16
C TYR A 68 -22.71 8.85 5.69
N ARG A 69 -22.66 8.57 4.40
CA ARG A 69 -23.28 7.39 3.78
C ARG A 69 -22.24 6.30 3.58
N GLU A 70 -22.55 5.08 4.02
CA GLU A 70 -21.69 3.90 3.90
C GLU A 70 -22.24 2.96 2.84
N ILE A 71 -21.42 2.59 1.85
CA ILE A 71 -21.75 1.67 0.78
C ILE A 71 -20.77 0.50 0.85
N LYS A 72 -21.28 -0.72 1.09
CA LYS A 72 -20.52 -1.96 0.91
C LYS A 72 -20.76 -2.48 -0.49
N PHE A 73 -19.69 -2.76 -1.25
CA PHE A 73 -19.79 -3.28 -2.59
C PHE A 73 -18.62 -4.24 -2.91
N SER A 74 -18.81 -5.01 -3.96
CA SER A 74 -17.79 -5.89 -4.51
C SER A 74 -17.67 -5.72 -6.03
N PHE A 75 -16.53 -6.15 -6.59
CA PHE A 75 -16.27 -6.16 -8.02
C PHE A 75 -15.19 -7.19 -8.36
N TYR A 76 -15.09 -7.56 -9.64
CA TYR A 76 -13.98 -8.38 -10.12
C TYR A 76 -12.79 -7.51 -10.57
N SER A 77 -11.61 -7.72 -9.99
CA SER A 77 -10.38 -7.08 -10.47
C SER A 77 -9.75 -7.85 -11.65
N GLU A 78 -9.87 -9.15 -11.63
CA GLU A 78 -9.54 -10.09 -12.71
C GLU A 78 -10.46 -11.31 -12.60
N VAL A 79 -10.45 -12.19 -13.58
CA VAL A 79 -11.30 -13.39 -13.59
C VAL A 79 -11.12 -14.21 -12.31
N GLY A 80 -12.20 -14.34 -11.54
CA GLY A 80 -12.23 -15.09 -10.27
C GLY A 80 -11.70 -14.34 -9.03
N ALA A 81 -11.25 -13.10 -9.17
CA ALA A 81 -10.77 -12.30 -8.03
C ALA A 81 -11.78 -11.23 -7.62
N VAL A 82 -12.64 -11.56 -6.66
CA VAL A 82 -13.58 -10.62 -6.04
C VAL A 82 -12.84 -9.70 -5.08
N VAL A 83 -13.06 -8.40 -5.21
CA VAL A 83 -12.58 -7.36 -4.30
C VAL A 83 -13.76 -6.79 -3.53
N THR A 84 -13.71 -6.84 -2.20
CA THR A 84 -14.75 -6.26 -1.35
C THR A 84 -14.28 -4.90 -0.80
N CYS A 85 -15.19 -3.93 -0.79
CA CYS A 85 -14.91 -2.54 -0.45
C CYS A 85 -15.99 -1.94 0.44
N TYR A 86 -15.58 -0.97 1.25
CA TYR A 86 -16.47 0.03 1.82
C TYR A 86 -16.14 1.40 1.22
N LEU A 87 -17.14 2.09 0.68
CA LEU A 87 -17.07 3.50 0.30
C LEU A 87 -17.88 4.32 1.30
N LEU A 88 -17.21 5.28 1.94
CA LEU A 88 -17.82 6.22 2.87
C LEU A 88 -17.87 7.60 2.21
N LEU A 89 -19.06 8.16 2.06
CA LEU A 89 -19.30 9.46 1.43
C LEU A 89 -19.78 10.47 2.49
N PRO A 90 -19.08 11.59 2.72
CA PRO A 90 -19.46 12.55 3.75
C PRO A 90 -20.77 13.26 3.41
N ASP A 91 -21.58 13.59 4.42
CA ASP A 91 -22.84 14.35 4.28
C ASP A 91 -22.61 15.86 4.12
N LEU A 92 -21.58 16.25 3.39
CA LEU A 92 -21.27 17.64 3.11
C LEU A 92 -21.89 18.05 1.77
N LYS A 93 -22.27 19.32 1.64
CA LYS A 93 -22.86 19.85 0.39
C LYS A 93 -21.76 20.18 -0.62
N LYS A 94 -21.08 19.17 -1.14
CA LYS A 94 -20.15 19.28 -2.27
C LYS A 94 -20.61 18.40 -3.41
N GLU A 95 -20.37 18.83 -4.64
CA GLU A 95 -20.68 18.05 -5.82
C GLU A 95 -19.78 16.81 -5.93
N LYS A 96 -18.49 16.98 -5.66
CA LYS A 96 -17.49 15.89 -5.67
C LYS A 96 -16.50 16.05 -4.53
N TYR A 97 -15.99 14.92 -4.07
CA TYR A 97 -14.98 14.82 -3.00
C TYR A 97 -13.69 14.21 -3.52
N PRO A 98 -12.52 14.72 -3.13
CA PRO A 98 -11.28 13.97 -3.26
C PRO A 98 -11.43 12.60 -2.60
N VAL A 99 -10.86 11.56 -3.21
CA VAL A 99 -10.96 10.19 -2.70
C VAL A 99 -9.70 9.80 -1.95
N VAL A 100 -9.86 9.35 -0.72
CA VAL A 100 -8.79 8.77 0.09
C VAL A 100 -8.96 7.25 0.15
N ILE A 101 -8.05 6.52 -0.47
CA ILE A 101 -7.97 5.06 -0.33
C ILE A 101 -7.21 4.77 0.95
N THR A 102 -7.86 4.06 1.88
CA THR A 102 -7.29 3.71 3.18
C THR A 102 -7.04 2.20 3.27
N LEU A 103 -5.80 1.81 3.60
CA LEU A 103 -5.40 0.41 3.67
C LEU A 103 -4.88 0.10 5.09
N GLN A 104 -5.54 -0.83 5.78
CA GLN A 104 -5.09 -1.30 7.08
C GLN A 104 -3.83 -2.16 6.96
N GLY A 105 -3.06 -2.24 8.05
CA GLY A 105 -1.98 -3.21 8.21
C GLY A 105 -2.50 -4.63 8.40
N HIS A 106 -1.60 -5.56 8.70
CA HIS A 106 -2.00 -6.92 9.05
C HIS A 106 -2.87 -6.89 10.31
N SER A 107 -4.12 -7.25 10.11
CA SER A 107 -5.16 -7.33 11.13
C SER A 107 -6.17 -8.40 10.71
N THR A 108 -7.28 -8.47 11.37
CA THR A 108 -8.38 -9.41 11.10
C THR A 108 -9.19 -9.07 9.85
N GLY A 109 -9.01 -7.85 9.28
CA GLY A 109 -9.65 -7.42 8.06
C GLY A 109 -9.98 -5.92 8.03
N TYR A 110 -10.42 -5.44 6.87
CA TYR A 110 -10.75 -4.03 6.61
C TYR A 110 -11.98 -3.51 7.39
N HIS A 111 -12.79 -4.44 7.94
CA HIS A 111 -13.91 -4.10 8.81
C HIS A 111 -13.48 -3.24 10.02
N ASN A 112 -12.22 -3.38 10.48
CA ASN A 112 -11.64 -2.50 11.49
C ASN A 112 -11.61 -1.03 11.03
N SER A 113 -11.38 -0.79 9.76
CA SER A 113 -11.30 0.56 9.17
C SER A 113 -12.65 1.31 9.21
N VAL A 114 -13.75 0.56 9.20
CA VAL A 114 -15.12 1.07 9.34
C VAL A 114 -15.71 0.84 10.73
N GLY A 115 -14.87 0.53 11.73
CA GLY A 115 -15.27 0.46 13.13
C GLY A 115 -16.10 -0.76 13.51
N ILE A 116 -16.13 -1.80 12.68
CA ILE A 116 -16.85 -3.04 12.99
C ILE A 116 -15.92 -3.96 13.79
N VAL A 117 -16.39 -4.41 14.94
CA VAL A 117 -15.73 -5.42 15.78
C VAL A 117 -16.38 -6.77 15.47
N LYS A 118 -15.68 -7.64 14.75
CA LYS A 118 -16.13 -9.01 14.42
C LYS A 118 -15.57 -10.04 15.41
N TYR A 119 -14.35 -9.80 15.89
CA TYR A 119 -13.58 -10.70 16.74
C TYR A 119 -13.08 -9.95 17.96
N LYS A 120 -12.78 -10.68 19.05
CA LYS A 120 -12.22 -10.08 20.26
C LYS A 120 -10.90 -9.35 20.01
N GLU A 121 -10.12 -9.87 19.08
CA GLU A 121 -8.84 -9.31 18.69
C GLU A 121 -8.96 -7.93 18.01
N ASP A 122 -10.15 -7.57 17.53
CA ASP A 122 -10.41 -6.28 16.88
C ASP A 122 -10.41 -5.12 17.87
N GLU A 123 -10.69 -5.39 19.14
CA GLU A 123 -10.76 -4.36 20.18
C GLU A 123 -9.45 -3.55 20.29
N ILE A 124 -8.29 -4.19 20.05
CA ILE A 124 -6.99 -3.52 20.11
C ILE A 124 -6.77 -2.51 18.99
N TYR A 125 -7.54 -2.63 17.90
CA TYR A 125 -7.47 -1.70 16.77
C TYR A 125 -8.38 -0.48 16.95
N GLN A 126 -9.28 -0.49 17.90
CA GLN A 126 -10.27 0.57 18.09
C GLN A 126 -9.79 1.63 19.10
N PRO A 127 -10.06 2.92 18.87
CA PRO A 127 -10.57 3.55 17.63
C PRO A 127 -9.47 3.84 16.62
N ARG A 128 -8.21 3.57 16.94
CA ARG A 128 -7.02 3.93 16.16
C ARG A 128 -7.04 3.32 14.75
N GLY A 129 -7.53 2.10 14.61
CA GLY A 129 -7.61 1.37 13.33
C GLY A 129 -8.79 1.79 12.43
N GLN A 130 -9.62 2.74 12.85
CA GLN A 130 -10.78 3.21 12.09
C GLN A 130 -10.38 4.18 10.96
N PHE A 131 -9.47 3.78 10.09
CA PHE A 131 -8.90 4.67 9.08
C PHE A 131 -9.95 5.30 8.18
N ALA A 132 -10.94 4.53 7.73
CA ALA A 132 -11.99 5.04 6.86
C ALA A 132 -12.92 6.01 7.58
N ILE A 133 -13.32 5.71 8.82
CA ILE A 133 -14.14 6.62 9.64
C ILE A 133 -13.38 7.92 9.91
N GLN A 134 -12.10 7.83 10.25
CA GLN A 134 -11.27 9.02 10.48
C GLN A 134 -11.23 9.89 9.22
N SER A 135 -10.99 9.29 8.05
CA SER A 135 -10.89 9.99 6.78
C SER A 135 -12.19 10.65 6.37
N VAL A 136 -13.34 9.95 6.44
CA VAL A 136 -14.63 10.52 6.05
C VAL A 136 -15.06 11.67 6.98
N LYS A 137 -14.72 11.60 8.26
CA LYS A 137 -14.94 12.70 9.22
C LYS A 137 -14.10 13.94 8.92
N GLU A 138 -12.98 13.77 8.20
CA GLU A 138 -12.17 14.89 7.68
C GLU A 138 -12.78 15.51 6.39
N GLY A 139 -13.87 14.93 5.87
CA GLY A 139 -14.64 15.45 4.73
C GLY A 139 -14.18 14.91 3.37
N TYR A 140 -13.53 13.75 3.32
CA TYR A 140 -13.11 13.07 2.09
C TYR A 140 -14.04 11.89 1.76
N ALA A 141 -14.31 11.65 0.47
CA ALA A 141 -14.79 10.34 0.06
C ALA A 141 -13.71 9.30 0.39
N THR A 142 -14.08 8.20 1.03
CA THR A 142 -13.09 7.27 1.55
C THR A 142 -13.38 5.86 1.11
N LEU A 143 -12.41 5.23 0.44
CA LEU A 143 -12.47 3.85 0.01
C LEU A 143 -11.59 2.98 0.90
N ALA A 144 -12.19 2.02 1.61
CA ALA A 144 -11.49 0.95 2.31
C ALA A 144 -11.58 -0.34 1.48
N ILE A 145 -10.43 -0.94 1.16
CA ILE A 145 -10.34 -2.14 0.32
C ILE A 145 -9.86 -3.30 1.19
N GLU A 146 -10.55 -4.45 1.13
CA GLU A 146 -10.00 -5.69 1.70
C GLU A 146 -8.85 -6.18 0.82
N GLN A 147 -7.67 -6.25 1.40
CA GLN A 147 -6.47 -6.67 0.67
C GLN A 147 -6.41 -8.20 0.54
N ARG A 148 -5.91 -8.71 -0.58
CA ARG A 148 -5.67 -10.16 -0.76
C ARG A 148 -4.81 -10.70 0.39
N GLY A 149 -5.17 -11.87 0.88
CA GLY A 149 -4.51 -12.53 2.01
C GLY A 149 -4.94 -12.01 3.37
N MET A 150 -5.93 -11.11 3.44
CA MET A 150 -6.47 -10.56 4.69
C MET A 150 -7.99 -10.69 4.75
N GLY A 151 -8.53 -10.76 5.97
CA GLY A 151 -9.95 -10.71 6.27
C GLY A 151 -10.81 -11.61 5.39
N GLU A 152 -11.81 -11.04 4.74
CA GLU A 152 -12.74 -11.76 3.87
C GLU A 152 -12.05 -12.40 2.64
N ARG A 153 -10.89 -11.88 2.25
CA ARG A 153 -10.10 -12.33 1.10
C ARG A 153 -8.89 -13.18 1.49
N SER A 154 -8.88 -13.73 2.70
CA SER A 154 -7.85 -14.68 3.13
C SER A 154 -8.18 -16.08 2.62
N ALA A 155 -7.19 -16.80 2.13
CA ALA A 155 -7.31 -18.22 1.76
C ALA A 155 -7.84 -19.10 2.92
N GLN A 156 -7.70 -18.64 4.18
CA GLN A 156 -8.26 -19.31 5.34
C GLN A 156 -9.81 -19.30 5.38
N ASN A 157 -10.43 -18.34 4.71
CA ASN A 157 -11.90 -18.23 4.62
C ASN A 157 -12.48 -18.97 3.40
N GLY A 158 -11.62 -19.54 2.54
CA GLY A 158 -12.00 -20.29 1.35
C GLY A 158 -12.23 -21.78 1.60
N ASP A 159 -12.20 -22.55 0.52
CA ASP A 159 -12.37 -24.00 0.54
C ASP A 159 -11.33 -24.65 1.47
N PHE A 160 -11.83 -25.29 2.53
CA PHE A 160 -11.05 -26.00 3.55
C PHE A 160 -10.00 -26.98 3.00
N ARG A 161 -10.16 -27.47 1.78
CA ARG A 161 -9.21 -28.34 1.09
C ARG A 161 -7.85 -27.68 0.81
N ARG A 162 -7.77 -26.33 0.81
CA ARG A 162 -6.56 -25.58 0.53
C ARG A 162 -5.75 -25.21 1.77
N VAL A 163 -6.26 -25.39 2.98
CA VAL A 163 -5.64 -24.91 4.24
C VAL A 163 -5.08 -26.08 5.07
N HIS A 164 -4.60 -27.11 4.44
CA HIS A 164 -4.37 -28.41 5.12
C HIS A 164 -3.09 -28.50 6.00
N LEU A 165 -2.21 -27.53 6.04
CA LEU A 165 -0.90 -27.69 6.70
C LEU A 165 -0.52 -26.48 7.59
N GLY A 166 -1.27 -26.26 8.67
CA GLY A 166 -0.88 -25.39 9.76
C GLY A 166 -1.33 -23.95 9.64
N GLU A 167 -1.37 -23.31 10.78
CA GLU A 167 -1.92 -21.98 11.05
C GLU A 167 -1.11 -20.81 10.46
N ARG A 168 -0.56 -20.94 9.26
CA ARG A 168 0.13 -19.84 8.60
C ARG A 168 -0.89 -19.00 7.87
N GLY A 169 -0.96 -17.69 8.21
CA GLY A 169 -1.93 -16.74 7.68
C GLY A 169 -2.05 -16.73 6.16
N GLY A 170 -3.20 -16.26 5.65
CA GLY A 170 -3.55 -16.24 4.23
C GLY A 170 -2.46 -15.66 3.34
N CYS A 171 -1.79 -14.59 3.77
CA CYS A 171 -0.68 -13.99 3.04
C CYS A 171 0.46 -14.98 2.71
N TYR A 172 0.78 -15.93 3.60
CA TYR A 172 1.87 -16.87 3.35
C TYR A 172 1.51 -17.80 2.19
N TYR A 173 0.36 -18.45 2.27
CA TYR A 173 -0.07 -19.43 1.27
C TYR A 173 -0.25 -18.76 -0.11
N GLU A 174 -0.93 -17.64 -0.15
CA GLU A 174 -1.18 -16.89 -1.38
C GLU A 174 0.12 -16.40 -2.02
N ALA A 175 1.06 -15.85 -1.22
CA ALA A 175 2.34 -15.37 -1.74
C ALA A 175 3.19 -16.51 -2.34
N VAL A 176 3.34 -17.64 -1.63
CA VAL A 176 4.17 -18.74 -2.14
C VAL A 176 3.54 -19.44 -3.34
N THR A 177 2.21 -19.51 -3.42
CA THR A 177 1.50 -19.99 -4.60
C THR A 177 1.68 -19.04 -5.77
N GLY A 178 1.55 -17.73 -5.53
CA GLY A 178 1.78 -16.68 -6.52
C GLY A 178 3.20 -16.77 -7.12
N PHE A 179 4.23 -17.00 -6.30
CA PHE A 179 5.60 -17.12 -6.78
C PHE A 179 5.79 -18.24 -7.81
N LEU A 180 5.06 -19.37 -7.67
CA LEU A 180 5.09 -20.45 -8.65
C LEU A 180 4.40 -20.07 -9.97
N LEU A 181 3.51 -19.10 -9.93
CA LEU A 181 2.74 -18.61 -11.08
C LEU A 181 3.36 -17.34 -11.71
N GLY A 182 4.54 -16.91 -11.26
CA GLY A 182 5.15 -15.67 -11.72
C GLY A 182 4.47 -14.39 -11.21
N ARG A 183 3.64 -14.50 -10.17
CA ARG A 183 2.88 -13.40 -9.56
C ARG A 183 3.36 -13.15 -8.14
N THR A 184 3.13 -11.97 -7.62
CA THR A 184 3.38 -11.64 -6.22
C THR A 184 2.12 -11.11 -5.56
N LEU A 185 1.94 -11.40 -4.27
CA LEU A 185 0.77 -10.89 -3.54
C LEU A 185 0.74 -9.35 -3.52
N ILE A 186 1.90 -8.69 -3.51
CA ILE A 186 1.93 -7.23 -3.61
C ILE A 186 1.55 -6.73 -5.01
N GLY A 187 1.94 -7.43 -6.09
CA GLY A 187 1.50 -7.13 -7.45
C GLY A 187 -0.02 -7.24 -7.59
N GLU A 188 -0.58 -8.31 -7.06
CA GLU A 188 -2.04 -8.52 -7.03
C GLU A 188 -2.78 -7.43 -6.25
N ARG A 189 -2.25 -6.98 -5.11
CA ARG A 189 -2.82 -5.84 -4.35
C ARG A 189 -2.73 -4.54 -5.13
N CYS A 190 -1.63 -4.28 -5.82
CA CYS A 190 -1.49 -3.10 -6.69
C CYS A 190 -2.53 -3.12 -7.82
N TRP A 191 -2.75 -4.27 -8.42
CA TRP A 191 -3.76 -4.47 -9.45
C TRP A 191 -5.18 -4.22 -8.91
N ASP A 192 -5.53 -4.83 -7.78
CA ASP A 192 -6.83 -4.63 -7.13
C ASP A 192 -7.11 -3.15 -6.83
N ILE A 193 -6.11 -2.41 -6.33
CA ILE A 193 -6.22 -0.97 -6.06
C ILE A 193 -6.43 -0.19 -7.36
N SER A 194 -5.69 -0.51 -8.41
CA SER A 194 -5.84 0.14 -9.72
C SER A 194 -7.24 -0.10 -10.29
N ARG A 195 -7.75 -1.32 -10.21
CA ARG A 195 -9.11 -1.66 -10.64
C ARG A 195 -10.19 -1.03 -9.77
N ALA A 196 -9.95 -0.87 -8.46
CA ALA A 196 -10.84 -0.15 -7.58
C ALA A 196 -10.96 1.34 -7.98
N ILE A 197 -9.87 1.97 -8.45
CA ILE A 197 -9.91 3.34 -8.99
C ILE A 197 -10.79 3.41 -10.26
N ASP A 198 -10.75 2.38 -11.13
CA ASP A 198 -11.66 2.32 -12.30
C ASP A 198 -13.12 2.31 -11.86
N VAL A 199 -13.44 1.48 -10.86
CA VAL A 199 -14.81 1.31 -10.35
C VAL A 199 -15.35 2.57 -9.67
N LEU A 200 -14.48 3.41 -9.09
CA LEU A 200 -14.90 4.67 -8.46
C LEU A 200 -15.62 5.63 -9.42
N SER A 201 -15.42 5.50 -10.73
CA SER A 201 -16.14 6.30 -11.74
C SER A 201 -17.66 6.05 -11.75
N ASN A 202 -18.13 4.95 -11.15
CA ASN A 202 -19.56 4.66 -11.00
C ASN A 202 -20.22 5.44 -9.84
N PHE A 203 -19.44 6.12 -9.01
CA PHE A 203 -19.92 6.92 -7.89
C PHE A 203 -19.71 8.41 -8.20
N ALA A 204 -20.80 9.12 -8.54
CA ALA A 204 -20.75 10.49 -9.05
C ALA A 204 -20.09 11.48 -8.09
N GLU A 205 -20.16 11.21 -6.78
CA GLU A 205 -19.57 12.02 -5.72
C GLU A 205 -18.05 11.87 -5.59
N CYS A 206 -17.45 10.85 -6.25
CA CYS A 206 -16.02 10.63 -6.21
C CYS A 206 -15.28 11.45 -7.28
N ASP A 207 -14.32 12.28 -6.87
CA ASP A 207 -13.41 12.97 -7.78
C ASP A 207 -12.19 12.06 -8.09
N THR A 208 -12.30 11.30 -9.18
CA THR A 208 -11.25 10.33 -9.59
C THR A 208 -9.98 10.98 -10.10
N ASP A 209 -9.94 12.29 -10.31
CA ASP A 209 -8.72 13.05 -10.62
C ASP A 209 -7.93 13.40 -9.35
N LYS A 210 -8.54 13.25 -8.17
CA LYS A 210 -7.99 13.61 -6.86
C LYS A 210 -7.87 12.40 -5.94
N ILE A 211 -7.05 11.43 -6.33
CA ILE A 211 -6.84 10.19 -5.57
C ILE A 211 -5.66 10.35 -4.61
N VAL A 212 -5.93 10.10 -3.35
CA VAL A 212 -4.94 9.92 -2.28
C VAL A 212 -4.92 8.47 -1.85
N ILE A 213 -3.76 7.93 -1.53
CA ILE A 213 -3.64 6.62 -0.91
C ILE A 213 -2.82 6.69 0.36
N THR A 214 -3.28 6.02 1.40
CA THR A 214 -2.58 5.92 2.68
C THR A 214 -2.84 4.59 3.36
N GLY A 215 -1.96 4.20 4.26
CA GLY A 215 -2.12 2.98 5.05
C GLY A 215 -0.94 2.79 5.99
N ASN A 216 -1.07 1.83 6.90
CA ASN A 216 -0.04 1.53 7.89
C ASN A 216 0.50 0.12 7.70
N SER A 217 1.80 -0.09 7.89
CA SER A 217 2.43 -1.43 7.83
C SER A 217 2.14 -2.11 6.48
N GLY A 218 1.54 -3.30 6.46
CA GLY A 218 1.14 -3.98 5.22
C GLY A 218 0.26 -3.12 4.30
N GLY A 219 -0.62 -2.29 4.86
CA GLY A 219 -1.41 -1.31 4.10
C GLY A 219 -0.56 -0.15 3.57
N GLY A 220 0.43 0.30 4.35
CA GLY A 220 1.42 1.27 3.90
C GLY A 220 2.28 0.73 2.76
N THR A 221 2.67 -0.55 2.83
CA THR A 221 3.39 -1.25 1.76
C THR A 221 2.56 -1.28 0.48
N ALA A 222 1.29 -1.71 0.56
CA ALA A 222 0.40 -1.73 -0.60
C ALA A 222 0.14 -0.32 -1.16
N SER A 223 -0.04 0.69 -0.31
CA SER A 223 -0.19 2.09 -0.73
C SER A 223 1.02 2.58 -1.53
N TYR A 224 2.20 2.29 -1.03
CA TYR A 224 3.46 2.69 -1.62
C TYR A 224 3.68 2.05 -3.00
N TYR A 225 3.54 0.72 -3.10
CA TYR A 225 3.74 0.02 -4.37
C TYR A 225 2.64 0.35 -5.39
N ALA A 226 1.38 0.51 -4.95
CA ALA A 226 0.30 0.95 -5.84
C ALA A 226 0.57 2.33 -6.44
N ALA A 227 1.10 3.28 -5.66
CA ALA A 227 1.48 4.59 -6.17
C ALA A 227 2.69 4.53 -7.14
N CYS A 228 3.60 3.55 -6.99
CA CYS A 228 4.66 3.31 -7.97
C CYS A 228 4.11 2.77 -9.30
N TYR A 229 3.02 2.02 -9.25
CA TYR A 229 2.35 1.44 -10.42
C TYR A 229 1.40 2.42 -11.11
N ASP A 230 0.42 2.97 -10.38
CA ASP A 230 -0.70 3.75 -10.90
C ASP A 230 -0.49 5.26 -10.72
N GLU A 231 -0.37 5.98 -11.83
CA GLU A 231 -0.11 7.42 -11.85
C GLU A 231 -1.34 8.27 -11.55
N ARG A 232 -2.55 7.67 -11.50
CA ARG A 232 -3.78 8.33 -11.05
C ARG A 232 -3.74 8.65 -9.56
N ILE A 233 -2.95 7.93 -8.78
CA ILE A 233 -2.69 8.22 -7.37
C ILE A 233 -1.81 9.47 -7.29
N LYS A 234 -2.39 10.60 -6.90
CA LYS A 234 -1.70 11.91 -6.88
C LYS A 234 -0.95 12.18 -5.59
N VAL A 235 -1.41 11.58 -4.50
CA VAL A 235 -0.80 11.72 -3.18
C VAL A 235 -0.62 10.33 -2.56
N CYS A 236 0.59 10.00 -2.15
CA CYS A 236 0.91 8.75 -1.46
C CYS A 236 1.48 9.05 -0.06
N MET A 237 0.85 8.48 0.98
CA MET A 237 1.22 8.71 2.38
C MET A 237 1.42 7.37 3.11
N PRO A 238 2.49 6.60 2.83
CA PRO A 238 2.74 5.33 3.49
C PRO A 238 3.24 5.55 4.92
N SER A 239 2.67 4.82 5.88
CA SER A 239 3.08 4.84 7.29
C SER A 239 3.70 3.50 7.67
N SER A 240 4.88 3.53 8.33
CA SER A 240 5.62 2.34 8.82
C SER A 240 5.74 1.25 7.74
N ALA A 241 6.24 1.62 6.55
CA ALA A 241 6.27 0.74 5.39
C ALA A 241 7.44 0.99 4.42
N PHE A 242 8.18 2.07 4.58
CA PHE A 242 9.32 2.42 3.73
C PHE A 242 10.62 2.25 4.50
N CYS A 243 11.52 1.42 3.99
CA CYS A 243 12.89 1.27 4.50
C CYS A 243 13.69 0.43 3.51
N PRO A 244 14.97 0.75 3.21
CA PRO A 244 15.81 -0.09 2.38
C PRO A 244 15.77 -1.57 2.79
N TYR A 245 15.84 -2.46 1.83
CA TYR A 245 15.70 -3.91 2.07
C TYR A 245 16.73 -4.46 3.07
N LYS A 246 17.96 -3.95 3.04
CA LYS A 246 19.02 -4.35 3.99
C LYS A 246 18.69 -4.04 5.45
N GLU A 247 17.92 -3.00 5.71
CA GLU A 247 17.55 -2.57 7.05
C GLU A 247 16.11 -2.96 7.44
N SER A 248 15.42 -3.70 6.57
CA SER A 248 14.05 -4.17 6.80
C SER A 248 13.87 -5.62 6.37
N ILE A 249 13.36 -5.87 5.18
CA ILE A 249 12.90 -7.18 4.68
C ILE A 249 14.02 -8.24 4.62
N LEU A 250 15.26 -7.86 4.37
CA LEU A 250 16.41 -8.78 4.36
C LEU A 250 17.02 -8.99 5.75
N ARG A 251 16.68 -8.19 6.73
CA ARG A 251 17.25 -8.23 8.07
C ARG A 251 16.32 -8.85 9.12
N PHE A 252 15.02 -8.59 8.98
CA PHE A 252 14.00 -9.02 9.93
C PHE A 252 12.95 -9.85 9.21
N TYR A 253 12.28 -10.71 9.96
CA TYR A 253 11.12 -11.41 9.45
C TYR A 253 10.00 -10.41 9.12
N HIS A 254 9.51 -10.47 7.91
CA HIS A 254 8.33 -9.77 7.45
C HIS A 254 7.29 -10.76 6.89
N CYS A 255 6.04 -10.32 6.79
CA CYS A 255 5.02 -11.10 6.13
C CYS A 255 5.43 -11.38 4.67
N SER A 256 5.13 -12.58 4.18
CA SER A 256 5.44 -13.03 2.82
C SER A 256 4.92 -12.10 1.71
N CYS A 257 3.87 -11.32 1.98
CA CYS A 257 3.36 -10.33 1.04
C CYS A 257 4.32 -9.17 0.72
N ASN A 258 5.40 -9.00 1.51
CA ASN A 258 6.42 -7.98 1.26
C ASN A 258 7.54 -8.47 0.31
N TYR A 259 7.57 -9.76 -0.03
CA TYR A 259 8.66 -10.33 -0.81
C TYR A 259 8.30 -10.33 -2.30
N ILE A 260 9.20 -9.73 -3.09
CA ILE A 260 9.18 -9.77 -4.55
C ILE A 260 10.41 -10.58 -4.97
N PRO A 261 10.26 -11.77 -5.58
CA PRO A 261 11.38 -12.58 -6.00
C PRO A 261 12.36 -11.79 -6.86
N HIS A 262 13.66 -11.91 -6.54
CA HIS A 262 14.75 -11.23 -7.24
C HIS A 262 14.80 -9.69 -7.13
N ALA A 263 13.88 -9.02 -6.42
CA ALA A 263 13.81 -7.55 -6.37
C ALA A 263 15.17 -6.90 -6.06
N TYR A 264 15.85 -7.35 -5.01
CA TYR A 264 17.12 -6.74 -4.57
C TYR A 264 18.27 -6.92 -5.58
N LYS A 265 18.13 -7.76 -6.60
CA LYS A 265 19.09 -7.81 -7.73
C LYS A 265 18.99 -6.58 -8.64
N TYR A 266 17.84 -5.91 -8.64
CA TYR A 266 17.53 -4.84 -9.59
C TYR A 266 17.34 -3.50 -8.93
N PHE A 267 16.60 -3.41 -7.83
CA PHE A 267 16.26 -2.16 -7.16
C PHE A 267 16.11 -2.36 -5.65
N ASP A 268 16.12 -1.26 -4.93
CA ASP A 268 15.77 -1.20 -3.52
C ASP A 268 14.54 -0.28 -3.34
N MET A 269 13.97 -0.20 -2.14
CA MET A 269 12.76 0.58 -1.88
C MET A 269 12.89 2.05 -2.27
N GLN A 270 14.00 2.69 -1.95
CA GLN A 270 14.20 4.10 -2.31
C GLN A 270 14.21 4.34 -3.82
N ASP A 271 14.66 3.36 -4.60
CA ASP A 271 14.66 3.47 -6.06
C ASP A 271 13.23 3.49 -6.60
N LEU A 272 12.37 2.60 -6.09
CA LEU A 272 10.95 2.55 -6.45
C LEU A 272 10.20 3.81 -6.01
N ALA A 273 10.49 4.36 -4.81
CA ALA A 273 9.87 5.60 -4.34
C ALA A 273 10.06 6.76 -5.31
N CYS A 274 11.17 6.75 -6.04
CA CYS A 274 11.44 7.76 -7.07
C CYS A 274 10.50 7.67 -8.28
N LEU A 275 9.79 6.55 -8.48
CA LEU A 275 8.74 6.43 -9.52
C LEU A 275 7.53 7.33 -9.24
N ILE A 276 7.30 7.69 -7.98
CA ILE A 276 6.19 8.54 -7.58
C ILE A 276 6.42 10.00 -8.00
N ALA A 277 7.68 10.43 -8.09
CA ALA A 277 8.01 11.80 -8.50
C ALA A 277 7.45 12.12 -9.91
N PRO A 278 6.92 13.35 -10.14
CA PRO A 278 6.91 14.50 -9.22
C PRO A 278 5.68 14.61 -8.30
N ARG A 279 4.83 13.58 -8.21
CA ARG A 279 3.60 13.55 -7.39
C ARG A 279 3.93 13.68 -5.89
N LYS A 280 2.93 13.98 -5.07
CA LYS A 280 3.13 14.12 -3.62
C LYS A 280 3.43 12.78 -2.96
N LEU A 281 4.54 12.74 -2.19
CA LEU A 281 4.96 11.59 -1.39
C LEU A 281 5.27 12.05 0.04
N CYS A 282 4.51 11.58 1.02
CA CYS A 282 4.76 11.84 2.43
C CYS A 282 5.02 10.52 3.17
N ILE A 283 6.27 10.19 3.38
CA ILE A 283 6.67 8.98 4.13
C ILE A 283 6.57 9.28 5.62
N MET A 284 5.88 8.41 6.37
CA MET A 284 5.75 8.51 7.82
C MET A 284 6.36 7.27 8.49
N THR A 285 7.12 7.48 9.54
CA THR A 285 7.75 6.39 10.31
C THR A 285 7.86 6.76 11.79
N GLY A 286 8.00 5.74 12.64
CA GLY A 286 8.30 5.91 14.05
C GLY A 286 9.80 5.75 14.32
N GLU A 287 10.39 6.58 15.17
CA GLU A 287 11.80 6.46 15.56
C GLU A 287 12.11 5.16 16.31
N LEU A 288 11.09 4.57 16.95
CA LEU A 288 11.17 3.32 17.71
C LEU A 288 10.58 2.11 16.93
N ASP A 289 10.41 2.23 15.61
CA ASP A 289 9.87 1.13 14.80
C ASP A 289 10.91 0.01 14.69
N PRO A 290 10.60 -1.21 15.22
CA PRO A 290 11.56 -2.31 15.20
C PRO A 290 11.69 -3.00 13.83
N SER A 291 10.72 -2.79 12.93
CA SER A 291 10.63 -3.45 11.63
C SER A 291 11.16 -2.60 10.48
N PHE A 292 11.07 -1.29 10.61
CA PHE A 292 11.52 -0.30 9.63
C PHE A 292 12.43 0.70 10.33
N LEU A 293 13.72 0.35 10.46
CA LEU A 293 14.68 1.14 11.23
C LEU A 293 14.77 2.57 10.71
N VAL A 294 14.53 3.55 11.59
CA VAL A 294 14.52 4.98 11.23
C VAL A 294 15.78 5.43 10.54
N SER A 295 16.94 4.91 10.93
CA SER A 295 18.22 5.22 10.27
C SER A 295 18.26 4.76 8.81
N GLY A 296 17.66 3.61 8.51
CA GLY A 296 17.49 3.10 7.14
C GLY A 296 16.52 3.98 6.35
N VAL A 297 15.37 4.30 6.96
CA VAL A 297 14.37 5.19 6.35
C VAL A 297 14.99 6.53 5.96
N GLN A 298 15.75 7.16 6.86
CA GLN A 298 16.42 8.43 6.59
C GLN A 298 17.42 8.30 5.44
N ARG A 299 18.25 7.26 5.41
CA ARG A 299 19.19 7.02 4.29
C ARG A 299 18.48 6.84 2.96
N GLY A 300 17.44 6.00 2.93
CA GLY A 300 16.65 5.77 1.72
C GLY A 300 15.97 7.05 1.23
N TYR A 301 15.49 7.88 2.16
CA TYR A 301 14.85 9.14 1.83
C TYR A 301 15.79 10.17 1.19
N GLU A 302 17.10 10.13 1.47
CA GLU A 302 18.06 11.02 0.78
C GLU A 302 18.07 10.78 -0.74
N THR A 303 17.95 9.53 -1.20
CA THR A 303 17.79 9.22 -2.63
C THR A 303 16.50 9.82 -3.20
N VAL A 304 15.41 9.72 -2.46
CA VAL A 304 14.11 10.31 -2.85
C VAL A 304 14.23 11.82 -3.00
N LYS A 305 14.80 12.50 -2.00
CA LYS A 305 15.05 13.96 -2.06
C LYS A 305 15.87 14.37 -3.27
N GLU A 306 16.94 13.63 -3.55
CA GLU A 306 17.81 13.91 -4.70
C GLU A 306 17.03 13.87 -6.01
N VAL A 307 16.15 12.86 -6.19
CA VAL A 307 15.32 12.73 -7.39
C VAL A 307 14.27 13.84 -7.46
N TYR A 308 13.55 14.11 -6.37
CA TYR A 308 12.53 15.17 -6.34
C TYR A 308 13.13 16.55 -6.66
N LYS A 309 14.32 16.83 -6.13
CA LYS A 309 15.08 18.03 -6.50
C LYS A 309 15.44 18.06 -7.98
N LYS A 310 15.92 16.94 -8.52
CA LYS A 310 16.30 16.83 -9.94
C LYS A 310 15.14 17.10 -10.89
N VAL A 311 13.91 16.71 -10.53
CA VAL A 311 12.72 16.94 -11.34
C VAL A 311 12.00 18.26 -11.02
N GLY A 312 12.57 19.11 -10.17
CA GLY A 312 11.99 20.41 -9.81
C GLY A 312 10.74 20.32 -8.95
N ALA A 313 10.61 19.27 -8.13
CA ALA A 313 9.46 19.00 -7.29
C ALA A 313 9.84 18.74 -5.81
N GLU A 314 10.89 19.36 -5.33
CA GLU A 314 11.46 19.14 -3.98
C GLU A 314 10.39 19.21 -2.88
N GLU A 315 9.47 20.19 -2.96
CA GLU A 315 8.39 20.41 -1.99
C GLU A 315 7.30 19.32 -2.03
N ASN A 316 7.37 18.40 -3.00
CA ASN A 316 6.40 17.34 -3.14
C ASN A 316 6.80 16.06 -2.41
N SER A 317 8.00 15.99 -1.83
CA SER A 317 8.41 14.87 -0.98
C SER A 317 8.66 15.32 0.46
N LYS A 318 8.21 14.50 1.42
CA LYS A 318 8.39 14.75 2.85
C LYS A 318 8.62 13.46 3.61
N LEU A 319 9.52 13.48 4.58
CA LEU A 319 9.66 12.45 5.59
C LEU A 319 9.22 13.01 6.94
N ILE A 320 8.30 12.32 7.61
CA ILE A 320 7.88 12.64 8.97
C ILE A 320 8.32 11.49 9.88
N VAL A 321 9.14 11.82 10.87
CA VAL A 321 9.54 10.89 11.92
C VAL A 321 8.79 11.26 13.19
N THR A 322 8.10 10.28 13.78
CA THR A 322 7.34 10.47 15.02
C THR A 322 8.03 9.77 16.19
N HIS A 323 7.78 10.21 17.42
CA HIS A 323 8.28 9.57 18.64
C HIS A 323 7.53 8.30 19.04
N LYS A 324 7.09 7.50 18.02
CA LYS A 324 6.34 6.26 18.20
C LYS A 324 7.12 5.08 17.65
N GLY A 325 6.61 3.88 17.89
CA GLY A 325 7.09 2.66 17.24
C GLY A 325 6.37 2.39 15.92
N HIS A 326 6.04 1.12 15.68
CA HIS A 326 5.26 0.66 14.52
C HIS A 326 3.79 1.05 14.69
N TRP A 327 3.42 2.27 14.30
CA TRP A 327 2.16 2.88 14.74
C TRP A 327 1.48 3.73 13.67
N TRP A 328 0.15 3.66 13.61
CA TRP A 328 -0.66 4.63 12.87
C TRP A 328 -0.86 5.90 13.70
N ASN A 329 -0.32 7.01 13.24
CA ASN A 329 -0.35 8.30 13.93
C ASN A 329 -1.47 9.20 13.40
N VAL A 330 -2.66 9.08 13.98
CA VAL A 330 -3.84 9.89 13.63
C VAL A 330 -3.53 11.40 13.68
N ASP A 331 -2.84 11.83 14.75
CA ASP A 331 -2.49 13.23 15.01
C ASP A 331 -1.49 13.83 13.99
N VAL A 332 -0.92 13.00 13.13
CA VAL A 332 0.04 13.42 12.09
C VAL A 332 -0.54 13.25 10.70
N VAL A 333 -1.20 12.14 10.43
CA VAL A 333 -1.68 11.78 9.09
C VAL A 333 -2.68 12.81 8.57
N TRP A 334 -3.74 13.08 9.33
CA TRP A 334 -4.82 13.95 8.85
C TRP A 334 -4.45 15.42 8.80
N PRO A 335 -3.75 16.00 9.78
CA PRO A 335 -3.22 17.37 9.64
C PRO A 335 -2.29 17.54 8.43
N GLU A 336 -1.41 16.55 8.17
CA GLU A 336 -0.52 16.62 7.02
C GLU A 336 -1.30 16.47 5.70
N LEU A 337 -2.30 15.58 5.63
CA LEU A 337 -3.16 15.47 4.46
C LEU A 337 -3.92 16.78 4.20
N LYS A 338 -4.49 17.41 5.23
CA LYS A 338 -5.15 18.72 5.10
C LYS A 338 -4.20 19.79 4.53
N ARG A 339 -2.94 19.80 4.99
CA ARG A 339 -1.92 20.69 4.46
C ARG A 339 -1.70 20.46 2.95
N ILE A 340 -1.53 19.20 2.55
CA ILE A 340 -1.34 18.81 1.15
C ILE A 340 -2.56 19.17 0.29
N MET A 341 -3.78 18.90 0.77
CA MET A 341 -5.02 19.24 0.05
C MET A 341 -5.13 20.75 -0.19
N LYS A 342 -4.77 21.56 0.81
CA LYS A 342 -4.75 23.01 0.68
C LYS A 342 -3.72 23.48 -0.37
N GLU A 343 -2.54 22.89 -0.42
CA GLU A 343 -1.51 23.20 -1.42
C GLU A 343 -1.95 22.84 -2.84
N LEU A 344 -2.72 21.75 -2.99
CA LEU A 344 -3.26 21.30 -4.28
C LEU A 344 -4.57 22.04 -4.68
N ASN A 345 -5.11 22.89 -3.82
CA ASN A 345 -6.42 23.53 -3.99
C ASN A 345 -7.57 22.53 -4.20
N TRP A 346 -7.60 21.47 -3.39
CA TRP A 346 -8.59 20.38 -3.46
C TRP A 346 -9.68 20.49 -2.39
#